data_f2e239c813a9667d61aad5211e8848e8
#
_entry.id   f2e239c813a9667d61aad5211e8848e8
#
_cell.length_a   1.000
_cell.length_b   1.000
_cell.length_c   1.000
_cell.angle_alpha   90.00
_cell.angle_beta   90.00
_cell.angle_gamma   90.00
#
_symmetry.space_group_name_H-M   'P 1'
#
loop_
_entity.id
_entity.type
_entity.pdbx_description
1 polymer ?
#
loop_
_entity_poly.entity_id
_entity_poly.type
_entity_poly.pdbx_seq_one_letter_code
_entity_poly.pdbx_strand_id
1 'polypeptide(L)'
;FAMNAAVVIGCAIYLAWLSWQMFLGVGVVSLLGALVHKLMHDRAFGSIHAAREARSRLFEHFRSVTSGVKELMMHSGRRDAFVKDELRPAADDYRRSNLAAATRYALAEAWVQVLFYGLIGLLLFAFPIVARPTTEALTGYVFAMLYMMGPIWSLIGTVPTIARGQVALEQIDELGVSLVAESPVATAPAPNEP
;
A
#
# COMPACT_ATOMS: atom_id res chain seq x y z
N PHE A 1 -6.61 -15.32 0.44
CA PHE A 1 -7.29 -14.45 -0.52
C PHE A 1 -8.68 -14.97 -0.89
N ALA A 2 -8.79 -16.19 -1.44
CA ALA A 2 -10.05 -16.79 -1.92
C ALA A 2 -11.14 -16.84 -0.84
N MET A 3 -10.79 -17.23 0.38
CA MET A 3 -11.74 -17.30 1.49
C MET A 3 -12.33 -15.93 1.84
N ASN A 4 -11.50 -14.90 1.95
CA ASN A 4 -11.97 -13.55 2.25
C ASN A 4 -12.80 -12.95 1.10
N ALA A 5 -12.45 -13.24 -0.15
CA ALA A 5 -13.24 -12.86 -1.31
C ALA A 5 -14.63 -13.54 -1.29
N ALA A 6 -14.68 -14.83 -1.01
CA ALA A 6 -15.94 -15.56 -0.91
C ALA A 6 -16.84 -14.99 0.21
N VAL A 7 -16.27 -14.64 1.36
CA VAL A 7 -17.00 -14.01 2.47
C VAL A 7 -17.58 -12.67 2.05
N VAL A 8 -16.78 -11.80 1.41
CA VAL A 8 -17.26 -10.49 0.96
C VAL A 8 -18.37 -10.61 -0.08
N ILE A 9 -18.23 -11.51 -1.04
CA ILE A 9 -19.26 -11.76 -2.07
C ILE A 9 -20.53 -12.33 -1.43
N GLY A 10 -20.41 -13.32 -0.54
CA GLY A 10 -21.56 -13.91 0.17
C GLY A 10 -22.31 -12.88 1.02
N CYS A 11 -21.60 -12.04 1.76
CA CYS A 11 -22.21 -10.94 2.50
C CYS A 11 -22.88 -9.91 1.60
N ALA A 12 -22.26 -9.56 0.47
CA ALA A 12 -22.86 -8.63 -0.49
C ALA A 12 -24.18 -9.18 -1.08
N ILE A 13 -24.21 -10.47 -1.43
CA ILE A 13 -25.42 -11.14 -1.90
C ILE A 13 -26.49 -11.15 -0.79
N TYR A 14 -26.10 -11.48 0.44
CA TYR A 14 -27.01 -11.47 1.59
C TYR A 14 -27.62 -10.07 1.82
N LEU A 15 -26.80 -9.03 1.78
CA LEU A 15 -27.25 -7.63 1.93
C LEU A 15 -28.20 -7.22 0.81
N ALA A 16 -27.90 -7.59 -0.43
CA ALA A 16 -28.76 -7.31 -1.59
C ALA A 16 -30.12 -8.03 -1.47
N TRP A 17 -30.12 -9.26 -0.95
CA TRP A 17 -31.35 -10.03 -0.72
C TRP A 17 -32.19 -9.46 0.42
N LEU A 18 -31.55 -9.00 1.48
CA LEU A 18 -32.21 -8.47 2.68
C LEU A 18 -32.97 -7.17 2.38
N SER A 19 -32.39 -6.24 1.62
CA SER A 19 -33.05 -5.03 1.14
C SER A 19 -32.28 -4.38 -0.02
N TRP A 20 -32.81 -4.48 -1.23
CA TRP A 20 -32.19 -3.89 -2.42
C TRP A 20 -32.02 -2.36 -2.33
N GLN A 21 -32.99 -1.68 -1.72
CA GLN A 21 -32.94 -0.23 -1.55
C GLN A 21 -31.79 0.20 -0.63
N MET A 22 -31.62 -0.49 0.50
CA MET A 22 -30.52 -0.23 1.43
C MET A 22 -29.17 -0.57 0.79
N PHE A 23 -29.08 -1.67 0.04
CA PHE A 23 -27.88 -2.08 -0.68
C PHE A 23 -27.43 -1.00 -1.68
N LEU A 24 -28.34 -0.45 -2.46
CA LEU A 24 -28.03 0.66 -3.38
C LEU A 24 -27.56 1.91 -2.63
N GLY A 25 -28.21 2.29 -1.54
CA GLY A 25 -27.83 3.46 -0.74
C GLY A 25 -26.42 3.31 -0.15
N VAL A 26 -26.12 2.15 0.46
CA VAL A 26 -24.79 1.83 0.96
C VAL A 26 -23.77 1.84 -0.18
N GLY A 27 -24.11 1.27 -1.34
CA GLY A 27 -23.25 1.23 -2.51
C GLY A 27 -22.89 2.62 -3.04
N VAL A 28 -23.87 3.51 -3.14
CA VAL A 28 -23.65 4.90 -3.59
C VAL A 28 -22.74 5.66 -2.62
N VAL A 29 -23.02 5.60 -1.32
CA VAL A 29 -22.18 6.27 -0.31
C VAL A 29 -20.77 5.70 -0.29
N SER A 30 -20.63 4.38 -0.41
CA SER A 30 -19.31 3.72 -0.47
C SER A 30 -18.54 4.12 -1.73
N LEU A 31 -19.20 4.23 -2.89
CA LEU A 31 -18.59 4.65 -4.13
C LEU A 31 -18.10 6.10 -4.07
N LEU A 32 -18.94 7.01 -3.54
CA LEU A 32 -18.55 8.41 -3.33
C LEU A 32 -17.36 8.52 -2.36
N GLY A 33 -17.39 7.76 -1.27
CA GLY A 33 -16.30 7.72 -0.31
C GLY A 33 -15.01 7.16 -0.90
N ALA A 34 -15.10 6.14 -1.74
CA ALA A 34 -13.96 5.57 -2.45
C ALA A 34 -13.36 6.57 -3.46
N LEU A 35 -14.20 7.38 -4.12
CA LEU A 35 -13.73 8.43 -5.02
C LEU A 35 -12.96 9.51 -4.26
N VAL A 36 -13.46 9.96 -3.12
CA VAL A 36 -12.74 10.91 -2.25
C VAL A 36 -11.43 10.31 -1.74
N HIS A 37 -11.47 9.04 -1.31
CA HIS A 37 -10.27 8.32 -0.88
C HIS A 37 -9.21 8.27 -1.98
N LYS A 38 -9.60 7.96 -3.22
CA LYS A 38 -8.70 7.94 -4.37
C LYS A 38 -8.03 9.30 -4.57
N LEU A 39 -8.79 10.40 -4.54
CA LEU A 39 -8.25 11.76 -4.66
C LEU A 39 -7.24 12.09 -3.54
N MET A 40 -7.50 11.64 -2.31
CA MET A 40 -6.58 11.83 -1.19
C MET A 40 -5.32 10.96 -1.35
N HIS A 41 -5.49 9.72 -1.80
CA HIS A 41 -4.40 8.78 -2.02
C HIS A 41 -3.44 9.25 -3.12
N ASP A 42 -3.96 9.74 -4.25
CA ASP A 42 -3.15 10.25 -5.35
C ASP A 42 -2.27 11.44 -4.91
N ARG A 43 -2.80 12.32 -4.05
CA ARG A 43 -2.03 13.41 -3.43
C ARG A 43 -0.98 12.91 -2.43
N ALA A 44 -1.28 11.86 -1.68
CA ALA A 44 -0.34 11.24 -0.74
C ALA A 44 0.81 10.54 -1.48
N PHE A 45 0.53 9.93 -2.63
CA PHE A 45 1.51 9.18 -3.42
C PHE A 45 2.69 10.06 -3.89
N GLY A 46 2.42 11.29 -4.36
CA GLY A 46 3.45 12.25 -4.70
C GLY A 46 4.39 12.59 -3.52
N SER A 47 3.84 12.65 -2.31
CA SER A 47 4.63 12.91 -1.09
C SER A 47 5.51 11.72 -0.69
N ILE A 48 5.06 10.49 -0.95
CA ILE A 48 5.83 9.27 -0.70
C ILE A 48 7.04 9.23 -1.64
N HIS A 49 6.89 9.61 -2.90
CA HIS A 49 8.01 9.72 -3.84
C HIS A 49 9.05 10.74 -3.38
N ALA A 50 8.62 11.94 -3.00
CA ALA A 50 9.50 12.96 -2.46
C ALA A 50 10.27 12.50 -1.20
N ALA A 51 9.58 11.78 -0.30
CA ALA A 51 10.21 11.20 0.89
C ALA A 51 11.22 10.10 0.54
N ARG A 52 10.96 9.29 -0.50
CA ARG A 52 11.92 8.28 -0.99
C ARG A 52 13.17 8.92 -1.58
N GLU A 53 13.03 9.96 -2.38
CA GLU A 53 14.16 10.71 -2.94
C GLU A 53 15.01 11.38 -1.85
N ALA A 54 14.36 12.03 -0.89
CA ALA A 54 15.05 12.64 0.25
C ALA A 54 15.78 11.57 1.09
N ARG A 55 15.19 10.39 1.27
CA ARG A 55 15.84 9.24 1.89
C ARG A 55 17.05 8.78 1.12
N SER A 56 16.95 8.65 -0.20
CA SER A 56 18.05 8.19 -1.06
C SER A 56 19.25 9.15 -0.96
N ARG A 57 18.99 10.47 -1.04
CA ARG A 57 20.02 11.50 -0.84
C ARG A 57 20.69 11.40 0.53
N LEU A 58 19.92 11.22 1.60
CA LEU A 58 20.48 11.06 2.94
C LEU A 58 21.36 9.80 3.05
N PHE A 59 20.93 8.67 2.46
CA PHE A 59 21.75 7.45 2.44
C PHE A 59 23.04 7.61 1.63
N GLU A 60 23.04 8.39 0.57
CA GLU A 60 24.23 8.72 -0.22
C GLU A 60 25.25 9.49 0.63
N HIS A 61 24.82 10.48 1.41
CA HIS A 61 25.67 11.16 2.37
C HIS A 61 26.22 10.21 3.45
N PHE A 62 25.41 9.29 3.99
CA PHE A 62 25.91 8.26 4.92
C PHE A 62 26.96 7.36 4.28
N ARG A 63 26.75 6.95 3.04
CA ARG A 63 27.73 6.15 2.29
C ARG A 63 29.04 6.91 2.09
N SER A 64 28.99 8.18 1.79
CA SER A 64 30.14 9.05 1.67
C SER A 64 30.92 9.16 2.98
N VAL A 65 30.23 9.26 4.13
CA VAL A 65 30.86 9.20 5.46
C VAL A 65 31.58 7.87 5.67
N THR A 66 30.95 6.76 5.32
CA THR A 66 31.53 5.42 5.55
C THR A 66 32.77 5.19 4.69
N SER A 67 32.77 5.65 3.45
CA SER A 67 33.93 5.54 2.55
C SER A 67 35.02 6.56 2.87
N GLY A 68 34.69 7.73 3.40
CA GLY A 68 35.61 8.83 3.73
C GLY A 68 35.99 8.95 5.21
N VAL A 69 35.64 7.96 6.06
CA VAL A 69 35.85 8.00 7.53
C VAL A 69 37.29 8.38 7.91
N LYS A 70 38.28 7.80 7.24
CA LYS A 70 39.69 8.05 7.55
C LYS A 70 40.08 9.51 7.31
N GLU A 71 39.57 10.13 6.25
CA GLU A 71 39.84 11.52 5.91
C GLU A 71 39.12 12.50 6.84
N LEU A 72 37.86 12.19 7.19
CA LEU A 72 37.05 12.96 8.14
C LEU A 72 37.60 12.90 9.57
N MET A 73 38.24 11.79 9.96
CA MET A 73 38.88 11.66 11.27
C MET A 73 40.15 12.49 11.39
N MET A 74 40.88 12.69 10.28
CA MET A 74 42.14 13.45 10.26
C MET A 74 41.93 14.97 10.23
N HIS A 75 40.74 15.44 9.77
CA HIS A 75 40.48 16.89 9.57
C HIS A 75 39.16 17.29 10.25
N SER A 76 39.25 17.78 11.50
CA SER A 76 38.07 18.18 12.31
C SER A 76 37.23 19.28 11.62
N GLY A 77 37.85 20.29 11.02
CA GLY A 77 37.14 21.36 10.32
C GLY A 77 36.31 20.86 9.11
N ARG A 78 36.86 19.90 8.34
CA ARG A 78 36.16 19.30 7.20
C ARG A 78 34.98 18.44 7.65
N ARG A 79 35.15 17.69 8.75
CA ARG A 79 34.07 16.92 9.35
C ARG A 79 32.93 17.81 9.83
N ASP A 80 33.25 18.90 10.53
CA ASP A 80 32.24 19.80 11.07
C ASP A 80 31.50 20.56 9.96
N ALA A 81 32.18 20.95 8.89
CA ALA A 81 31.56 21.52 7.69
C ALA A 81 30.61 20.50 7.02
N PHE A 82 31.08 19.27 6.77
CA PHE A 82 30.26 18.21 6.18
C PHE A 82 28.97 17.93 6.97
N VAL A 83 29.10 17.81 8.29
CA VAL A 83 27.94 17.55 9.16
C VAL A 83 26.96 18.72 9.14
N LYS A 84 27.46 19.97 9.16
CA LYS A 84 26.63 21.15 9.24
C LYS A 84 26.01 21.54 7.91
N ASP A 85 26.76 21.43 6.83
CA ASP A 85 26.40 22.00 5.53
C ASP A 85 25.76 20.96 4.58
N GLU A 86 26.04 19.67 4.77
CA GLU A 86 25.52 18.60 3.92
C GLU A 86 24.58 17.64 4.67
N LEU A 87 25.05 17.02 5.74
CA LEU A 87 24.32 15.96 6.41
C LEU A 87 23.07 16.46 7.14
N ARG A 88 23.19 17.57 7.86
CA ARG A 88 22.08 18.15 8.62
C ARG A 88 20.94 18.65 7.71
N PRO A 89 21.19 19.42 6.66
CA PRO A 89 20.14 19.82 5.73
C PRO A 89 19.45 18.63 5.05
N ALA A 90 20.21 17.60 4.64
CA ALA A 90 19.64 16.39 4.06
C ALA A 90 18.77 15.61 5.05
N ALA A 91 19.17 15.53 6.32
CA ALA A 91 18.37 14.90 7.38
C ALA A 91 17.08 15.68 7.68
N ASP A 92 17.15 17.01 7.70
CA ASP A 92 15.99 17.88 7.91
C ASP A 92 15.02 17.84 6.73
N ASP A 93 15.52 17.74 5.50
CA ASP A 93 14.70 17.57 4.29
C ASP A 93 13.98 16.20 4.31
N TYR A 94 14.72 15.14 4.61
CA TYR A 94 14.12 13.81 4.79
C TYR A 94 13.05 13.80 5.89
N ARG A 95 13.34 14.40 7.05
CA ARG A 95 12.38 14.47 8.16
C ARG A 95 11.10 15.20 7.74
N ARG A 96 11.20 16.36 7.08
CA ARG A 96 10.05 17.13 6.61
C ARG A 96 9.23 16.36 5.58
N SER A 97 9.89 15.79 4.58
CA SER A 97 9.24 15.03 3.53
C SER A 97 8.57 13.76 4.06
N ASN A 98 9.24 13.06 4.99
CA ASN A 98 8.69 11.85 5.61
C ASN A 98 7.49 12.14 6.51
N LEU A 99 7.54 13.22 7.31
CA LEU A 99 6.40 13.66 8.11
C LEU A 99 5.20 14.06 7.24
N ALA A 100 5.44 14.82 6.17
CA ALA A 100 4.39 15.20 5.24
C ALA A 100 3.75 13.98 4.56
N ALA A 101 4.55 13.00 4.14
CA ALA A 101 4.06 11.75 3.56
C ALA A 101 3.26 10.93 4.58
N ALA A 102 3.79 10.74 5.79
CA ALA A 102 3.14 9.99 6.86
C ALA A 102 1.80 10.63 7.28
N THR A 103 1.75 11.95 7.43
CA THR A 103 0.52 12.67 7.80
C THR A 103 -0.56 12.53 6.72
N ARG A 104 -0.18 12.69 5.43
CA ARG A 104 -1.14 12.55 4.33
C ARG A 104 -1.66 11.12 4.21
N TYR A 105 -0.79 10.14 4.41
CA TYR A 105 -1.19 8.73 4.41
C TYR A 105 -2.13 8.42 5.59
N ALA A 106 -1.79 8.87 6.79
CA ALA A 106 -2.63 8.68 7.98
C ALA A 106 -4.01 9.35 7.83
N LEU A 107 -4.09 10.54 7.20
CA LEU A 107 -5.36 11.19 6.90
C LEU A 107 -6.21 10.38 5.90
N ALA A 108 -5.58 9.83 4.86
CA ALA A 108 -6.30 9.00 3.89
C ALA A 108 -6.82 7.71 4.53
N GLU A 109 -6.08 7.11 5.45
CA GLU A 109 -6.50 5.92 6.19
C GLU A 109 -7.59 6.24 7.21
N ALA A 110 -7.46 7.35 7.96
CA ALA A 110 -8.49 7.82 8.87
C ALA A 110 -9.82 8.12 8.14
N TRP A 111 -9.75 8.63 6.90
CA TRP A 111 -10.94 8.84 6.08
C TRP A 111 -11.73 7.56 5.84
N VAL A 112 -11.05 6.45 5.55
CA VAL A 112 -11.72 5.14 5.36
C VAL A 112 -12.45 4.70 6.63
N GLN A 113 -11.85 4.91 7.80
CA GLN A 113 -12.48 4.60 9.08
C GLN A 113 -13.69 5.48 9.35
N VAL A 114 -13.57 6.80 9.13
CA VAL A 114 -14.68 7.75 9.29
C VAL A 114 -15.83 7.40 8.34
N LEU A 115 -15.52 7.06 7.09
CA LEU A 115 -16.52 6.64 6.11
C LEU A 115 -17.23 5.34 6.55
N PHE A 116 -16.49 4.36 7.05
CA PHE A 116 -17.05 3.10 7.50
C PHE A 116 -17.99 3.27 8.69
N TYR A 117 -17.53 3.96 9.76
CA TYR A 117 -18.38 4.22 10.91
C TYR A 117 -19.51 5.22 10.61
N GLY A 118 -19.25 6.21 9.75
CA GLY A 118 -20.24 7.12 9.25
C GLY A 118 -21.36 6.42 8.47
N LEU A 119 -21.00 5.42 7.68
CA LEU A 119 -21.97 4.60 6.94
C LEU A 119 -22.82 3.76 7.88
N ILE A 120 -22.26 3.19 8.95
CA ILE A 120 -23.04 2.49 9.99
C ILE A 120 -23.98 3.46 10.69
N GLY A 121 -23.52 4.66 11.02
CA GLY A 121 -24.35 5.72 11.61
C GLY A 121 -25.48 6.16 10.67
N LEU A 122 -25.18 6.35 9.39
CA LEU A 122 -26.17 6.66 8.37
C LEU A 122 -27.23 5.58 8.23
N LEU A 123 -26.82 4.31 8.26
CA LEU A 123 -27.70 3.14 8.26
C LEU A 123 -28.65 3.12 9.46
N LEU A 124 -28.12 3.39 10.65
CA LEU A 124 -28.91 3.34 11.87
C LEU A 124 -29.87 4.53 12.05
N PHE A 125 -29.47 5.73 11.62
CA PHE A 125 -30.22 6.94 11.93
C PHE A 125 -30.94 7.54 10.71
N ALA A 126 -30.35 7.57 9.54
CA ALA A 126 -30.93 8.21 8.37
C ALA A 126 -31.80 7.26 7.53
N PHE A 127 -31.37 6.03 7.33
CA PHE A 127 -32.12 5.05 6.54
C PHE A 127 -33.52 4.71 7.10
N PRO A 128 -33.74 4.59 8.42
CA PRO A 128 -35.07 4.34 8.97
C PRO A 128 -36.08 5.46 8.64
N ILE A 129 -35.60 6.68 8.46
CA ILE A 129 -36.45 7.82 8.13
C ILE A 129 -36.95 7.72 6.68
N VAL A 130 -36.09 7.27 5.77
CA VAL A 130 -36.36 7.27 4.32
C VAL A 130 -37.00 5.95 3.85
N ALA A 131 -36.43 4.83 4.21
CA ALA A 131 -36.79 3.50 3.68
C ALA A 131 -37.65 2.66 4.63
N ARG A 132 -37.84 3.07 5.90
CA ARG A 132 -38.61 2.33 6.94
C ARG A 132 -38.30 0.83 6.94
N PRO A 133 -37.01 0.42 7.02
CA PRO A 133 -36.66 -0.98 7.02
C PRO A 133 -37.20 -1.67 8.27
N THR A 134 -37.35 -3.00 8.20
CA THR A 134 -37.66 -3.81 9.41
C THR A 134 -36.46 -3.79 10.36
N THR A 135 -36.70 -3.92 11.66
CA THR A 135 -35.62 -3.99 12.66
C THR A 135 -34.66 -5.13 12.37
N GLU A 136 -35.15 -6.24 11.84
CA GLU A 136 -34.36 -7.41 11.44
C GLU A 136 -33.40 -7.06 10.30
N ALA A 137 -33.86 -6.32 9.28
CA ALA A 137 -33.04 -5.86 8.17
C ALA A 137 -31.92 -4.92 8.66
N LEU A 138 -32.25 -3.96 9.52
CA LEU A 138 -31.29 -3.01 10.10
C LEU A 138 -30.19 -3.73 10.89
N THR A 139 -30.60 -4.66 11.75
CA THR A 139 -29.67 -5.46 12.56
C THR A 139 -28.78 -6.33 11.68
N GLY A 140 -29.37 -7.00 10.68
CA GLY A 140 -28.62 -7.81 9.70
C GLY A 140 -27.57 -6.99 8.92
N TYR A 141 -27.92 -5.77 8.49
CA TYR A 141 -26.98 -4.87 7.81
C TYR A 141 -25.80 -4.48 8.70
N VAL A 142 -26.04 -4.06 9.93
CA VAL A 142 -24.98 -3.64 10.85
C VAL A 142 -24.01 -4.79 11.13
N PHE A 143 -24.54 -5.97 11.45
CA PHE A 143 -23.71 -7.16 11.72
C PHE A 143 -22.93 -7.62 10.49
N ALA A 144 -23.55 -7.64 9.31
CA ALA A 144 -22.87 -8.00 8.07
C ALA A 144 -21.74 -7.02 7.74
N MET A 145 -21.98 -5.71 7.89
CA MET A 145 -20.96 -4.69 7.66
C MET A 145 -19.78 -4.81 8.63
N LEU A 146 -20.06 -4.98 9.93
CA LEU A 146 -19.01 -5.19 10.93
C LEU A 146 -18.20 -6.44 10.65
N TYR A 147 -18.86 -7.52 10.23
CA TYR A 147 -18.20 -8.77 9.88
C TYR A 147 -17.31 -8.64 8.61
N MET A 148 -17.76 -7.89 7.62
CA MET A 148 -17.02 -7.68 6.37
C MET A 148 -15.73 -6.84 6.55
N MET A 149 -15.61 -6.09 7.63
CA MET A 149 -14.47 -5.19 7.86
C MET A 149 -13.13 -5.95 7.81
N GLY A 150 -13.00 -7.07 8.52
CA GLY A 150 -11.79 -7.88 8.55
C GLY A 150 -11.43 -8.46 7.17
N PRO A 151 -12.31 -9.18 6.49
CA PRO A 151 -12.10 -9.68 5.13
C PRO A 151 -11.71 -8.59 4.12
N ILE A 152 -12.34 -7.42 4.14
CA ILE A 152 -12.03 -6.30 3.24
C ILE A 152 -10.60 -5.79 3.50
N TRP A 153 -10.23 -5.54 4.76
CA TRP A 153 -8.86 -5.12 5.10
C TRP A 153 -7.82 -6.15 4.69
N SER A 154 -8.11 -7.44 4.89
CA SER A 154 -7.23 -8.52 4.46
C SER A 154 -7.03 -8.55 2.94
N LEU A 155 -8.09 -8.35 2.16
CA LEU A 155 -8.02 -8.29 0.70
C LEU A 155 -7.16 -7.11 0.24
N ILE A 156 -7.40 -5.90 0.77
CA ILE A 156 -6.65 -4.70 0.44
C ILE A 156 -5.15 -4.88 0.78
N GLY A 157 -4.84 -5.44 1.94
CA GLY A 157 -3.46 -5.68 2.38
C GLY A 157 -2.72 -6.75 1.56
N THR A 158 -3.44 -7.66 0.90
CA THR A 158 -2.84 -8.73 0.08
C THR A 158 -2.42 -8.25 -1.31
N VAL A 159 -3.09 -7.24 -1.88
CA VAL A 159 -2.81 -6.72 -3.22
C VAL A 159 -1.33 -6.32 -3.43
N PRO A 160 -0.68 -5.54 -2.54
CA PRO A 160 0.73 -5.18 -2.70
C PRO A 160 1.68 -6.38 -2.60
N THR A 161 1.27 -7.43 -1.90
CA THR A 161 2.07 -8.67 -1.74
C THR A 161 2.03 -9.50 -3.02
N ILE A 162 0.87 -9.61 -3.66
CA ILE A 162 0.73 -10.29 -4.95
C ILE A 162 1.54 -9.55 -6.03
N ALA A 163 1.45 -8.22 -6.09
CA ALA A 163 2.21 -7.43 -7.05
C ALA A 163 3.73 -7.62 -6.90
N ARG A 164 4.24 -7.68 -5.65
CA ARG A 164 5.65 -7.98 -5.39
C ARG A 164 6.04 -9.40 -5.79
N GLY A 165 5.14 -10.37 -5.59
CA GLY A 165 5.34 -11.74 -6.01
C GLY A 165 5.45 -11.88 -7.53
N GLN A 166 4.64 -11.17 -8.30
CA GLN A 166 4.71 -11.16 -9.77
C GLN A 166 6.05 -10.61 -10.27
N VAL A 167 6.51 -9.47 -9.73
CA VAL A 167 7.82 -8.91 -10.09
C VAL A 167 8.97 -9.88 -9.75
N ALA A 168 8.90 -10.58 -8.62
CA ALA A 168 9.90 -11.57 -8.27
C ALA A 168 9.91 -12.77 -9.20
N LEU A 169 8.74 -13.22 -9.67
CA LEU A 169 8.62 -14.29 -10.66
C LEU A 169 9.18 -13.87 -12.02
N GLU A 170 8.88 -12.65 -12.48
CA GLU A 170 9.44 -12.10 -13.72
C GLU A 170 10.97 -12.04 -13.67
N GLN A 171 11.56 -11.63 -12.55
CA GLN A 171 13.02 -11.61 -12.37
C GLN A 171 13.63 -13.02 -12.39
N ILE A 172 12.96 -14.02 -11.84
CA ILE A 172 13.42 -15.41 -11.87
C ILE A 172 13.34 -15.95 -13.30
N ASP A 173 12.29 -15.62 -14.04
CA ASP A 173 12.09 -16.05 -15.42
C ASP A 173 13.16 -15.43 -16.36
N GLU A 174 13.47 -14.15 -16.18
CA GLU A 174 14.59 -13.48 -16.90
C GLU A 174 15.94 -14.12 -16.58
N LEU A 175 16.20 -14.45 -15.30
CA LEU A 175 17.43 -15.16 -14.91
C LEU A 175 17.48 -16.58 -15.46
N GLY A 176 16.36 -17.29 -15.46
CA GLY A 176 16.24 -18.65 -16.02
C GLY A 176 16.52 -18.70 -17.52
N VAL A 177 15.97 -17.74 -18.26
CA VAL A 177 16.21 -17.61 -19.73
C VAL A 177 17.68 -17.25 -20.01
N SER A 178 18.30 -16.39 -19.21
CA SER A 178 19.70 -16.01 -19.40
C SER A 178 20.67 -17.16 -19.11
N LEU A 179 20.40 -17.99 -18.11
CA LEU A 179 21.21 -19.17 -17.79
C LEU A 179 21.12 -20.26 -18.89
N VAL A 180 19.94 -20.43 -19.48
CA VAL A 180 19.76 -21.38 -20.61
C VAL A 180 20.46 -20.87 -21.88
N ALA A 181 20.48 -19.54 -22.11
CA ALA A 181 21.15 -18.93 -23.25
C ALA A 181 22.69 -18.94 -23.13
N GLU A 182 23.22 -19.00 -21.92
CA GLU A 182 24.67 -18.94 -21.63
C GLU A 182 25.33 -20.33 -21.50
N SER A 183 24.59 -21.43 -21.60
CA SER A 183 25.12 -22.78 -21.68
C SER A 183 25.48 -23.14 -23.14
N PRO A 184 26.73 -22.89 -23.60
CA PRO A 184 27.17 -23.46 -24.86
C PRO A 184 27.28 -24.97 -24.63
N VAL A 185 26.48 -25.72 -25.33
CA VAL A 185 26.67 -27.17 -25.48
C VAL A 185 28.07 -27.38 -26.05
N ALA A 186 29.04 -27.61 -25.17
CA ALA A 186 30.33 -28.11 -25.58
C ALA A 186 30.12 -29.52 -26.17
N THR A 187 29.96 -29.54 -27.48
CA THR A 187 30.00 -30.76 -28.27
C THR A 187 31.43 -31.31 -28.12
N ALA A 188 31.61 -32.26 -27.21
CA ALA A 188 32.88 -33.01 -27.12
C ALA A 188 33.12 -33.73 -28.47
N PRO A 189 34.31 -33.61 -29.09
CA PRO A 189 34.64 -34.36 -30.27
C PRO A 189 34.69 -35.83 -29.91
N ALA A 190 34.04 -36.68 -30.73
CA ALA A 190 34.09 -38.13 -30.62
C ALA A 190 35.55 -38.60 -30.69
N PRO A 191 36.00 -39.57 -29.84
CA PRO A 191 37.32 -40.16 -29.98
C PRO A 191 37.33 -40.99 -31.24
N ASN A 192 38.31 -40.70 -32.12
CA ASN A 192 38.65 -41.58 -33.23
C ASN A 192 39.21 -42.89 -32.66
N GLU A 193 38.54 -43.97 -32.91
CA GLU A 193 39.15 -45.33 -32.76
C GLU A 193 39.91 -45.69 -34.04
N PRO A 194 41.00 -46.46 -33.91
CA PRO A 194 41.95 -46.81 -34.98
C PRO A 194 41.45 -47.83 -35.97
#